data_d5222180e142057fba5d3359b9ede959
#
_entry.id   d5222180e142057fba5d3359b9ede959
#
_cell.length_a   1.000
_cell.length_b   1.000
_cell.length_c   1.000
_cell.angle_alpha   90.00
_cell.angle_beta   90.00
_cell.angle_gamma   90.00
#
_symmetry.space_group_name_H-M   'P 1'
#
loop_
_entity.id
_entity.type
_entity.pdbx_description
1 polymer ?
#
loop_
_entity_poly.entity_id
_entity_poly.type
_entity_poly.pdbx_seq_one_letter_code
_entity_poly.pdbx_strand_id
1 'polypeptide(L)'
;MRGNLSIGGSRSVALRAFAACALTVGIVGAATFMAGCADEQPRPDIILVSIDSLRADNLGCYGYPRETSPFVDQLASEGVRFENAISTTSWTLPSHAALFSGLYDSTHGLVSDDQRLAKGVLTIAEVLRKGGYHTAGFYGGPFLHPTFGLDQGFDVYRSCMAGTGGLESGQDVRRGLELDRVPSHADVTSPRTLEEVTSWAESGVEGPYFLFLHLWDVHYDYIPPQGYVELFDPDYEGDLTGESLATNPAISQQMARRDLEHLIALYDGEIRFTDDHLRLIFEALDRRGLLDNALTVITADHGEEFFEHGGKGHRRTLFDEMIRVPLIVHWPGHVSSGTVVENQVRLIDIMPTLAAAAGLEGSLVTQGRDLSPLFRGADLAAVPSLSELTVDGHSLRALRTENQKLLQRDDAVPGWFYQLDTDRREMKPILIDEVAGPMQVEVAKALELGSRLGLDSSDAVDLDDDLRERLEALGYLDN
;
A
#
# COMPACT_ATOMS: atom_id res chain seq x y z
N MET A 1 13.01 9.37 87.82
CA MET A 1 13.62 10.36 88.73
C MET A 1 13.55 11.69 88.03
N ARG A 2 12.71 12.51 88.55
CA ARG A 2 12.89 13.92 88.91
C ARG A 2 13.51 14.77 87.76
N GLY A 3 13.01 15.85 87.31
CA GLY A 3 12.04 16.76 87.87
C GLY A 3 12.23 18.15 87.26
N ASN A 4 11.11 18.80 87.12
CA ASN A 4 10.89 20.23 87.40
C ASN A 4 11.45 21.27 86.45
N LEU A 5 10.55 22.05 85.81
CA LEU A 5 9.95 23.33 86.25
C LEU A 5 10.86 24.54 86.04
N SER A 6 10.46 25.56 85.28
CA SER A 6 9.74 26.76 85.79
C SER A 6 9.74 27.82 84.68
N ILE A 7 8.62 28.29 84.16
CA ILE A 7 7.82 29.46 84.50
C ILE A 7 8.57 30.84 84.31
N GLY A 8 7.91 31.70 83.58
CA GLY A 8 7.92 33.13 83.66
C GLY A 8 8.36 33.81 82.36
N GLY A 9 7.67 34.68 81.74
CA GLY A 9 6.67 35.65 82.11
C GLY A 9 6.70 36.79 81.12
N SER A 10 5.59 37.03 80.56
CA SER A 10 4.88 38.25 80.34
C SER A 10 5.46 39.41 79.55
N ARG A 11 4.61 39.88 78.66
CA ARG A 11 4.23 41.25 78.30
C ARG A 11 4.92 42.02 77.23
N SER A 12 4.05 42.27 76.23
CA SER A 12 3.81 43.49 75.46
C SER A 12 4.94 44.01 74.58
N VAL A 13 4.62 44.13 73.28
CA VAL A 13 4.15 45.37 72.70
C VAL A 13 3.57 45.09 71.30
N ALA A 14 2.34 45.49 71.14
CA ALA A 14 1.66 45.62 69.87
C ALA A 14 2.25 46.80 69.06
N LEU A 15 1.88 46.83 67.81
CA LEU A 15 2.17 47.85 66.77
C LEU A 15 3.41 47.59 65.94
N ARG A 16 3.18 46.96 64.81
CA ARG A 16 3.68 47.28 63.44
C ARG A 16 3.39 46.15 62.49
N ALA A 17 2.14 46.02 62.08
CA ALA A 17 1.71 45.14 61.04
C ALA A 17 0.61 45.82 60.20
N PHE A 18 1.02 46.78 59.40
CA PHE A 18 0.20 47.32 58.29
C PHE A 18 1.15 48.03 57.32
N ALA A 19 1.83 47.24 56.47
CA ALA A 19 2.45 47.69 55.21
C ALA A 19 3.27 46.60 54.53
N ALA A 20 2.69 45.44 54.30
CA ALA A 20 3.36 44.42 53.48
C ALA A 20 2.36 43.44 52.82
N CYS A 21 1.14 43.88 52.48
CA CYS A 21 0.14 43.03 51.87
C CYS A 21 -0.43 43.56 50.53
N ALA A 22 0.30 44.44 49.85
CA ALA A 22 -0.15 45.03 48.57
C ALA A 22 0.82 44.85 47.39
N LEU A 23 1.85 43.98 47.50
CA LEU A 23 2.81 43.75 46.39
C LEU A 23 2.99 42.30 45.94
N THR A 24 2.18 41.37 46.43
CA THR A 24 2.27 39.94 46.05
C THR A 24 1.10 39.42 45.20
N VAL A 25 0.15 40.25 44.79
CA VAL A 25 -0.99 39.86 43.91
C VAL A 25 -0.74 40.24 42.46
N GLY A 26 0.31 40.99 42.13
CA GLY A 26 0.62 41.47 40.78
C GLY A 26 1.53 40.55 39.92
N ILE A 27 2.13 39.49 40.47
CA ILE A 27 3.09 38.63 39.74
C ILE A 27 2.53 37.21 39.41
N VAL A 28 1.42 36.83 39.99
CA VAL A 28 0.80 35.50 39.68
C VAL A 28 -0.16 35.59 38.49
N GLY A 29 -0.54 36.79 38.04
CA GLY A 29 -1.44 36.98 36.90
C GLY A 29 -0.75 37.03 35.52
N ALA A 30 0.59 37.08 35.45
CA ALA A 30 1.31 37.16 34.17
C ALA A 30 2.02 35.85 33.73
N ALA A 31 1.98 34.81 34.58
CA ALA A 31 2.61 33.51 34.28
C ALA A 31 1.65 32.45 33.72
N THR A 32 0.36 32.79 33.57
CA THR A 32 -0.66 31.80 33.10
C THR A 32 -1.12 32.04 31.65
N PHE A 33 -0.44 32.88 30.87
CA PHE A 33 -0.81 33.18 29.47
C PHE A 33 0.29 32.85 28.46
N MET A 34 1.32 32.06 28.88
CA MET A 34 2.38 31.55 27.99
C MET A 34 2.39 30.00 27.90
N ALA A 35 1.29 29.35 28.25
CA ALA A 35 1.15 27.91 28.08
C ALA A 35 0.07 27.67 27.01
N GLY A 36 0.44 27.73 25.74
CA GLY A 36 -0.55 27.46 24.73
C GLY A 36 -0.20 27.81 23.30
N CYS A 37 1.07 27.81 22.92
CA CYS A 37 1.47 27.49 21.57
C CYS A 37 2.43 26.30 21.71
N ALA A 38 1.89 25.10 21.87
CA ALA A 38 2.51 23.95 21.29
C ALA A 38 2.51 24.28 19.79
N ASP A 39 3.67 24.47 19.17
CA ASP A 39 3.79 24.46 17.73
C ASP A 39 3.13 23.13 17.29
N GLU A 40 1.88 23.19 16.82
CA GLU A 40 1.29 22.09 16.09
C GLU A 40 2.23 21.85 14.92
N GLN A 41 2.98 20.77 14.98
CA GLN A 41 3.82 20.36 13.86
C GLN A 41 2.94 20.37 12.61
N PRO A 42 3.37 21.01 11.52
CA PRO A 42 2.56 21.02 10.30
C PRO A 42 2.28 19.58 9.89
N ARG A 43 1.03 19.31 9.57
CA ARG A 43 0.62 17.98 9.09
C ARG A 43 1.47 17.60 7.87
N PRO A 44 1.92 16.34 7.75
CA PRO A 44 2.69 15.93 6.61
C PRO A 44 1.86 15.96 5.32
N ASP A 45 2.50 16.27 4.23
CA ASP A 45 2.03 15.83 2.92
C ASP A 45 2.16 14.32 2.81
N ILE A 46 1.28 13.65 2.08
CA ILE A 46 1.25 12.19 2.03
C ILE A 46 1.29 11.75 0.57
N ILE A 47 2.27 10.90 0.26
CA ILE A 47 2.41 10.27 -1.06
C ILE A 47 2.33 8.76 -0.86
N LEU A 48 1.34 8.12 -1.50
CA LEU A 48 1.17 6.68 -1.52
C LEU A 48 1.38 6.18 -2.95
N VAL A 49 2.43 5.37 -3.15
CA VAL A 49 2.76 4.75 -4.44
C VAL A 49 2.45 3.27 -4.35
N SER A 50 1.63 2.77 -5.25
CA SER A 50 1.37 1.34 -5.48
C SER A 50 1.89 0.99 -6.88
N ILE A 51 2.82 0.02 -6.96
CA ILE A 51 3.35 -0.46 -8.24
C ILE A 51 2.75 -1.83 -8.49
N ASP A 52 2.01 -1.95 -9.58
CA ASP A 52 1.25 -3.16 -9.91
C ASP A 52 2.18 -4.37 -10.09
N SER A 53 1.78 -5.52 -9.55
CA SER A 53 2.48 -6.81 -9.69
C SER A 53 3.96 -6.81 -9.28
N LEU A 54 4.42 -5.83 -8.47
CA LEU A 54 5.84 -5.69 -8.12
C LEU A 54 6.24 -6.64 -6.99
N ARG A 55 7.11 -7.56 -7.29
CA ARG A 55 7.71 -8.48 -6.32
C ARG A 55 8.77 -7.78 -5.46
N ALA A 56 8.72 -8.01 -4.16
CA ALA A 56 9.76 -7.50 -3.25
C ALA A 56 11.14 -8.08 -3.57
N ASP A 57 11.24 -9.37 -3.92
CA ASP A 57 12.49 -10.06 -4.18
C ASP A 57 13.14 -9.74 -5.54
N ASN A 58 12.51 -8.86 -6.37
CA ASN A 58 13.12 -8.27 -7.57
C ASN A 58 13.66 -6.85 -7.36
N LEU A 59 13.71 -6.35 -6.12
CA LEU A 59 14.29 -5.04 -5.78
C LEU A 59 15.65 -5.17 -5.12
N GLY A 60 16.59 -4.28 -5.45
CA GLY A 60 17.96 -4.28 -4.90
C GLY A 60 17.98 -4.16 -3.38
N CYS A 61 17.16 -3.30 -2.79
CA CYS A 61 17.05 -3.14 -1.33
C CYS A 61 16.55 -4.40 -0.60
N TYR A 62 15.92 -5.36 -1.30
CA TYR A 62 15.56 -6.69 -0.77
C TYR A 62 16.57 -7.77 -1.15
N GLY A 63 17.72 -7.42 -1.74
CA GLY A 63 18.81 -8.34 -2.04
C GLY A 63 18.80 -8.90 -3.46
N TYR A 64 18.01 -8.37 -4.38
CA TYR A 64 18.07 -8.75 -5.78
C TYR A 64 19.42 -8.35 -6.41
N PRO A 65 20.08 -9.23 -7.19
CA PRO A 65 21.42 -8.96 -7.67
C PRO A 65 21.49 -8.02 -8.89
N ARG A 66 20.36 -7.72 -9.54
CA ARG A 66 20.29 -6.82 -10.70
C ARG A 66 19.83 -5.43 -10.24
N GLU A 67 20.29 -4.38 -10.90
CA GLU A 67 19.95 -2.99 -10.59
C GLU A 67 18.58 -2.60 -11.20
N THR A 68 17.51 -3.19 -10.70
CA THR A 68 16.14 -2.97 -11.18
C THR A 68 15.51 -1.70 -10.62
N SER A 69 15.91 -1.27 -9.42
CA SER A 69 15.19 -0.26 -8.63
C SER A 69 16.08 0.76 -7.92
N PRO A 70 17.07 1.40 -8.61
CA PRO A 70 18.04 2.27 -7.94
C PRO A 70 17.41 3.44 -7.19
N PHE A 71 16.30 4.01 -7.64
CA PHE A 71 15.61 5.10 -6.95
C PHE A 71 14.84 4.61 -5.73
N VAL A 72 14.09 3.53 -5.85
CA VAL A 72 13.40 2.89 -4.71
C VAL A 72 14.41 2.41 -3.67
N ASP A 73 15.55 1.86 -4.09
CA ASP A 73 16.65 1.43 -3.21
C ASP A 73 17.27 2.61 -2.45
N GLN A 74 17.40 3.78 -3.11
CA GLN A 74 17.82 5.01 -2.45
C GLN A 74 16.82 5.41 -1.36
N LEU A 75 15.53 5.49 -1.65
CA LEU A 75 14.50 5.85 -0.68
C LEU A 75 14.45 4.87 0.50
N ALA A 76 14.64 3.59 0.24
CA ALA A 76 14.77 2.56 1.28
C ALA A 76 15.99 2.79 2.18
N SER A 77 17.12 3.19 1.61
CA SER A 77 18.35 3.49 2.36
C SER A 77 18.24 4.75 3.23
N GLU A 78 17.39 5.69 2.84
CA GLU A 78 17.11 6.95 3.53
C GLU A 78 15.90 6.85 4.47
N GLY A 79 15.13 5.76 4.40
CA GLY A 79 13.89 5.51 5.10
C GLY A 79 13.87 4.23 5.93
N VAL A 80 12.67 3.64 6.01
CA VAL A 80 12.38 2.37 6.68
C VAL A 80 11.89 1.37 5.65
N ARG A 81 12.51 0.19 5.62
CA ARG A 81 12.11 -0.93 4.78
C ARG A 81 11.53 -2.06 5.63
N PHE A 82 10.38 -2.57 5.24
CA PHE A 82 9.74 -3.70 5.91
C PHE A 82 10.06 -5.00 5.16
N GLU A 83 10.63 -5.96 5.86
CA GLU A 83 11.06 -7.24 5.26
C GLU A 83 9.88 -8.13 4.84
N ASN A 84 8.77 -8.05 5.57
CA ASN A 84 7.62 -8.93 5.41
C ASN A 84 6.31 -8.13 5.41
N ALA A 85 6.00 -7.44 4.32
CA ALA A 85 4.69 -6.83 4.10
C ALA A 85 3.83 -7.77 3.25
N ILE A 86 2.60 -8.04 3.70
CA ILE A 86 1.74 -9.07 3.12
C ILE A 86 0.46 -8.44 2.58
N SER A 87 0.20 -8.68 1.30
CA SER A 87 -1.05 -8.31 0.64
C SER A 87 -2.22 -9.18 1.09
N THR A 88 -3.42 -8.62 1.07
CA THR A 88 -4.65 -9.35 1.41
C THR A 88 -5.10 -10.30 0.31
N THR A 89 -4.55 -10.17 -0.89
CA THR A 89 -4.93 -10.96 -2.07
C THR A 89 -3.81 -10.96 -3.11
N SER A 90 -4.02 -11.63 -4.23
CA SER A 90 -3.09 -11.69 -5.35
C SER A 90 -3.64 -11.05 -6.64
N TRP A 91 -4.44 -9.97 -6.53
CA TRP A 91 -4.90 -9.19 -7.68
C TRP A 91 -5.37 -7.79 -7.32
N THR A 92 -5.35 -6.90 -8.29
CA THR A 92 -5.40 -5.44 -8.18
C THR A 92 -6.63 -4.90 -7.45
N LEU A 93 -7.83 -5.31 -7.86
CA LEU A 93 -9.07 -4.65 -7.40
C LEU A 93 -9.30 -4.80 -5.89
N PRO A 94 -9.36 -6.01 -5.29
CA PRO A 94 -9.56 -6.14 -3.85
C PRO A 94 -8.35 -5.68 -3.04
N SER A 95 -7.13 -5.81 -3.58
CA SER A 95 -5.94 -5.32 -2.88
C SER A 95 -5.99 -3.81 -2.67
N HIS A 96 -6.40 -3.03 -3.68
CA HIS A 96 -6.55 -1.58 -3.53
C HIS A 96 -7.74 -1.21 -2.65
N ALA A 97 -8.83 -1.98 -2.67
CA ALA A 97 -9.91 -1.79 -1.71
C ALA A 97 -9.43 -1.99 -0.27
N ALA A 98 -8.61 -3.02 -0.02
CA ALA A 98 -8.00 -3.28 1.27
C ALA A 98 -6.99 -2.18 1.66
N LEU A 99 -6.14 -1.75 0.74
CA LEU A 99 -5.17 -0.67 0.93
C LEU A 99 -5.84 0.65 1.32
N PHE A 100 -6.97 0.99 0.68
CA PHE A 100 -7.68 2.24 0.92
C PHE A 100 -8.57 2.21 2.16
N SER A 101 -9.12 1.05 2.53
CA SER A 101 -10.07 0.93 3.64
C SER A 101 -9.46 0.39 4.93
N GLY A 102 -8.30 -0.28 4.86
CA GLY A 102 -7.72 -1.00 5.99
C GLY A 102 -8.53 -2.23 6.41
N LEU A 103 -9.31 -2.82 5.49
CA LEU A 103 -10.18 -3.97 5.73
C LEU A 103 -9.74 -5.16 4.88
N TYR A 104 -10.00 -6.37 5.35
CA TYR A 104 -9.82 -7.59 4.58
C TYR A 104 -10.92 -7.77 3.52
N ASP A 105 -10.62 -8.54 2.49
CA ASP A 105 -11.48 -8.81 1.34
C ASP A 105 -12.87 -9.31 1.75
N SER A 106 -12.95 -10.25 2.67
CA SER A 106 -14.22 -10.75 3.25
C SER A 106 -15.00 -9.70 4.04
N THR A 107 -14.41 -8.56 4.37
CA THR A 107 -15.05 -7.47 5.13
C THR A 107 -15.53 -6.35 4.23
N HIS A 108 -14.68 -5.85 3.29
CA HIS A 108 -15.11 -4.83 2.34
C HIS A 108 -15.95 -5.41 1.20
N GLY A 109 -15.93 -6.72 0.99
CA GLY A 109 -16.80 -7.47 0.08
C GLY A 109 -16.53 -7.32 -1.41
N LEU A 110 -15.51 -6.55 -1.80
CA LEU A 110 -15.11 -6.37 -3.20
C LEU A 110 -14.14 -7.50 -3.59
N VAL A 111 -14.65 -8.59 -4.12
CA VAL A 111 -13.90 -9.82 -4.40
C VAL A 111 -14.09 -10.34 -5.83
N SER A 112 -14.83 -9.62 -6.65
CA SER A 112 -15.16 -9.98 -8.03
C SER A 112 -15.16 -8.74 -8.93
N ASP A 113 -14.93 -8.94 -10.22
CA ASP A 113 -14.88 -7.89 -11.24
C ASP A 113 -16.26 -7.33 -11.66
N ASP A 114 -17.33 -7.95 -11.20
CA ASP A 114 -18.71 -7.46 -11.32
C ASP A 114 -19.19 -6.64 -10.11
N GLN A 115 -18.28 -6.29 -9.21
CA GLN A 115 -18.56 -5.59 -7.96
C GLN A 115 -17.83 -4.25 -7.88
N ARG A 116 -18.34 -3.37 -7.02
CA ARG A 116 -17.70 -2.10 -6.67
C ARG A 116 -17.65 -1.91 -5.15
N LEU A 117 -16.69 -1.13 -4.68
CA LEU A 117 -16.60 -0.76 -3.28
C LEU A 117 -17.84 0.02 -2.86
N ALA A 118 -18.54 -0.46 -1.83
CA ALA A 118 -19.73 0.19 -1.32
C ALA A 118 -19.41 1.58 -0.77
N LYS A 119 -20.31 2.55 -0.97
CA LYS A 119 -20.16 3.92 -0.45
C LYS A 119 -20.08 4.01 1.08
N GLY A 120 -20.52 2.97 1.77
CA GLY A 120 -20.42 2.86 3.24
C GLY A 120 -19.03 2.48 3.75
N VAL A 121 -18.14 1.98 2.89
CA VAL A 121 -16.76 1.66 3.22
C VAL A 121 -15.92 2.93 3.13
N LEU A 122 -15.40 3.38 4.27
CA LEU A 122 -14.61 4.61 4.36
C LEU A 122 -13.20 4.39 3.81
N THR A 123 -12.77 5.24 2.88
CA THR A 123 -11.44 5.21 2.30
C THR A 123 -10.47 6.21 2.96
N ILE A 124 -9.17 5.96 2.84
CA ILE A 124 -8.14 6.90 3.32
C ILE A 124 -8.27 8.28 2.64
N ALA A 125 -8.61 8.34 1.36
CA ALA A 125 -8.82 9.60 0.67
C ALA A 125 -10.00 10.39 1.28
N GLU A 126 -11.11 9.73 1.65
CA GLU A 126 -12.20 10.39 2.37
C GLU A 126 -11.81 10.87 3.75
N VAL A 127 -11.02 10.09 4.50
CA VAL A 127 -10.50 10.47 5.83
C VAL A 127 -9.64 11.72 5.72
N LEU A 128 -8.68 11.71 4.81
CA LEU A 128 -7.75 12.81 4.62
C LEU A 128 -8.47 14.05 4.08
N ARG A 129 -9.37 13.91 3.11
CA ARG A 129 -10.18 15.03 2.61
C ARG A 129 -11.04 15.67 3.69
N LYS A 130 -11.70 14.87 4.53
CA LYS A 130 -12.44 15.37 5.70
C LYS A 130 -11.51 16.05 6.71
N GLY A 131 -10.25 15.64 6.78
CA GLY A 131 -9.18 16.26 7.56
C GLY A 131 -8.62 17.55 6.94
N GLY A 132 -9.07 17.96 5.77
CA GLY A 132 -8.65 19.20 5.10
C GLY A 132 -7.47 19.01 4.13
N TYR A 133 -7.16 17.78 3.72
CA TYR A 133 -6.20 17.51 2.65
C TYR A 133 -6.79 17.73 1.26
N HIS A 134 -6.01 18.23 0.33
CA HIS A 134 -6.28 18.14 -1.09
C HIS A 134 -5.92 16.74 -1.58
N THR A 135 -6.85 16.03 -2.21
CA THR A 135 -6.68 14.63 -2.54
C THR A 135 -6.60 14.42 -4.05
N ALA A 136 -5.51 13.84 -4.52
CA ALA A 136 -5.30 13.54 -5.93
C ALA A 136 -4.86 12.08 -6.12
N GLY A 137 -5.42 11.42 -7.13
CA GLY A 137 -5.05 10.06 -7.54
C GLY A 137 -4.80 10.00 -9.05
N PHE A 138 -3.69 9.39 -9.43
CA PHE A 138 -3.31 9.11 -10.83
C PHE A 138 -3.03 7.63 -10.96
N TYR A 139 -3.73 6.95 -11.88
CA TYR A 139 -3.69 5.50 -11.95
C TYR A 139 -3.54 4.99 -13.39
N GLY A 140 -2.75 3.92 -13.53
CA GLY A 140 -2.78 3.00 -14.66
C GLY A 140 -3.69 1.79 -14.34
N GLY A 141 -4.01 1.00 -15.36
CA GLY A 141 -4.78 -0.23 -15.19
C GLY A 141 -6.30 -0.04 -15.10
N PRO A 142 -7.06 -1.01 -15.59
CA PRO A 142 -8.51 -0.89 -15.68
C PRO A 142 -9.24 -1.06 -14.35
N PHE A 143 -8.68 -1.83 -13.40
CA PHE A 143 -9.34 -2.13 -12.12
C PHE A 143 -9.35 -0.99 -11.11
N LEU A 144 -8.65 0.12 -11.39
CA LEU A 144 -8.77 1.34 -10.62
C LEU A 144 -9.74 2.35 -11.23
N HIS A 145 -10.46 1.98 -12.27
CA HIS A 145 -11.47 2.86 -12.87
C HIS A 145 -12.54 3.26 -11.84
N PRO A 146 -13.08 4.50 -11.86
CA PRO A 146 -14.08 5.00 -10.90
C PRO A 146 -15.35 4.13 -10.79
N THR A 147 -15.65 3.36 -11.83
CA THR A 147 -16.74 2.37 -11.83
C THR A 147 -16.65 1.40 -10.66
N PHE A 148 -15.44 1.04 -10.24
CA PHE A 148 -15.22 0.16 -9.09
C PHE A 148 -15.26 0.85 -7.73
N GLY A 149 -15.49 2.18 -7.69
CA GLY A 149 -15.69 2.95 -6.46
C GLY A 149 -14.39 3.26 -5.69
N LEU A 150 -13.22 3.11 -6.31
CA LEU A 150 -11.92 3.43 -5.70
C LEU A 150 -11.58 4.93 -5.79
N ASP A 151 -12.36 5.71 -6.52
CA ASP A 151 -12.28 7.17 -6.61
C ASP A 151 -12.88 7.90 -5.40
N GLN A 152 -13.50 7.17 -4.46
CA GLN A 152 -14.18 7.75 -3.29
C GLN A 152 -13.20 8.56 -2.43
N GLY A 153 -13.49 9.86 -2.30
CA GLY A 153 -12.70 10.77 -1.47
C GLY A 153 -11.63 11.58 -2.22
N PHE A 154 -11.36 11.29 -3.48
CA PHE A 154 -10.44 12.09 -4.29
C PHE A 154 -11.12 13.34 -4.86
N ASP A 155 -10.44 14.49 -4.82
CA ASP A 155 -10.84 15.72 -5.49
C ASP A 155 -10.43 15.70 -6.97
N VAL A 156 -9.29 15.05 -7.27
CA VAL A 156 -8.79 14.77 -8.61
C VAL A 156 -8.52 13.26 -8.70
N TYR A 157 -9.12 12.58 -9.69
CA TYR A 157 -8.84 11.16 -9.92
C TYR A 157 -8.79 10.90 -11.42
N ARG A 158 -7.59 10.58 -11.95
CA ARG A 158 -7.35 10.55 -13.40
C ARG A 158 -6.68 9.27 -13.84
N SER A 159 -7.16 8.75 -14.97
CA SER A 159 -6.52 7.63 -15.66
C SER A 159 -5.32 8.11 -16.47
N CYS A 160 -4.23 7.36 -16.38
CA CYS A 160 -3.02 7.53 -17.18
C CYS A 160 -2.93 6.51 -18.33
N MET A 161 -4.00 5.75 -18.58
CA MET A 161 -4.08 4.82 -19.71
C MET A 161 -4.29 5.53 -21.05
N ALA A 162 -3.82 4.94 -22.15
CA ALA A 162 -4.08 5.46 -23.48
C ALA A 162 -5.58 5.46 -23.79
N GLY A 163 -6.05 6.49 -24.47
CA GLY A 163 -7.45 6.58 -24.89
C GLY A 163 -8.43 7.12 -23.85
N THR A 164 -7.97 7.33 -22.61
CA THR A 164 -8.82 7.89 -21.55
C THR A 164 -8.69 9.39 -21.39
N GLY A 165 -8.13 10.11 -22.38
CA GLY A 165 -7.75 11.52 -22.30
C GLY A 165 -8.61 12.33 -21.34
N GLY A 166 -8.08 12.63 -20.14
CA GLY A 166 -8.57 13.59 -19.17
C GLY A 166 -10.08 13.53 -18.91
N LEU A 167 -10.62 12.39 -18.48
CA LEU A 167 -12.01 12.33 -18.00
C LEU A 167 -12.08 13.07 -16.68
N GLU A 168 -12.25 14.39 -16.74
CA GLU A 168 -12.81 15.12 -15.62
C GLU A 168 -14.18 14.55 -15.30
N SER A 169 -14.45 14.30 -14.04
CA SER A 169 -15.69 13.76 -13.52
C SER A 169 -16.91 14.33 -14.24
N GLY A 170 -17.53 13.56 -15.11
CA GLY A 170 -18.94 13.67 -15.43
C GLY A 170 -19.40 14.40 -16.67
N GLN A 171 -18.58 15.02 -17.53
CA GLN A 171 -19.13 15.81 -18.65
C GLN A 171 -18.48 15.73 -20.04
N ASP A 172 -17.37 15.01 -20.29
CA ASP A 172 -16.75 15.02 -21.63
C ASP A 172 -16.56 13.65 -22.31
N VAL A 173 -17.53 12.77 -22.20
CA VAL A 173 -17.56 11.44 -22.87
C VAL A 173 -17.81 11.51 -24.39
N ARG A 174 -17.90 12.70 -25.02
CA ARG A 174 -18.36 12.84 -26.41
C ARG A 174 -17.42 13.57 -27.36
N ARG A 175 -16.10 13.38 -27.26
CA ARG A 175 -15.21 13.71 -28.39
C ARG A 175 -14.45 12.47 -28.80
N GLY A 176 -15.01 11.79 -29.83
CA GLY A 176 -14.37 10.70 -30.52
C GLY A 176 -13.01 11.11 -31.06
N LEU A 177 -11.98 10.56 -30.44
CA LEU A 177 -10.69 10.41 -31.08
C LEU A 177 -10.63 8.96 -31.57
N GLU A 178 -10.43 8.80 -32.87
CA GLU A 178 -9.94 7.54 -33.44
C GLU A 178 -8.56 7.28 -32.82
N LEU A 179 -8.57 6.63 -31.66
CA LEU A 179 -7.35 6.17 -31.01
C LEU A 179 -7.04 4.81 -31.61
N ASP A 180 -5.88 4.72 -32.22
CA ASP A 180 -5.28 3.43 -32.56
C ASP A 180 -5.44 2.51 -31.34
N ARG A 181 -6.10 1.36 -31.54
CA ARG A 181 -6.31 0.35 -30.51
C ARG A 181 -4.95 -0.20 -30.12
N VAL A 182 -4.31 0.41 -29.12
CA VAL A 182 -3.17 -0.19 -28.46
C VAL A 182 -3.73 -1.33 -27.61
N PRO A 183 -3.27 -2.58 -27.78
CA PRO A 183 -3.61 -3.65 -26.85
C PRO A 183 -3.31 -3.17 -25.43
N SER A 184 -4.26 -3.30 -24.53
CA SER A 184 -4.16 -2.69 -23.20
C SER A 184 -2.94 -3.16 -22.37
N HIS A 185 -2.42 -4.36 -22.62
CA HIS A 185 -1.21 -4.88 -21.99
C HIS A 185 0.09 -4.26 -22.51
N ALA A 186 0.12 -3.70 -23.71
CA ALA A 186 1.26 -2.96 -24.25
C ALA A 186 1.19 -1.46 -23.94
N ASP A 187 0.28 -1.03 -23.06
CA ASP A 187 0.10 0.38 -22.74
C ASP A 187 1.19 0.86 -21.77
N VAL A 188 2.02 1.78 -22.21
CA VAL A 188 3.09 2.38 -21.42
C VAL A 188 2.53 3.58 -20.65
N THR A 189 2.28 3.44 -19.37
CA THR A 189 1.53 4.42 -18.55
C THR A 189 2.43 5.41 -17.81
N SER A 190 3.64 5.05 -17.40
CA SER A 190 4.52 5.88 -16.57
C SER A 190 4.86 7.26 -17.17
N PRO A 191 5.12 7.44 -18.48
CA PRO A 191 5.33 8.77 -19.05
C PRO A 191 4.11 9.67 -18.92
N ARG A 192 2.88 9.14 -19.09
CA ARG A 192 1.64 9.91 -18.95
C ARG A 192 1.36 10.22 -17.47
N THR A 193 1.69 9.30 -16.56
CA THR A 193 1.63 9.55 -15.11
C THR A 193 2.56 10.71 -14.73
N LEU A 194 3.78 10.74 -15.27
CA LEU A 194 4.70 11.85 -15.07
C LEU A 194 4.13 13.18 -15.60
N GLU A 195 3.51 13.18 -16.78
CA GLU A 195 2.89 14.38 -17.37
C GLU A 195 1.72 14.89 -16.51
N GLU A 196 0.79 14.01 -16.12
CA GLU A 196 -0.37 14.35 -15.30
C GLU A 196 0.03 14.86 -13.92
N VAL A 197 0.96 14.20 -13.24
CA VAL A 197 1.46 14.61 -11.91
C VAL A 197 2.21 15.95 -12.02
N THR A 198 3.03 16.15 -13.07
CA THR A 198 3.71 17.42 -13.29
C THR A 198 2.71 18.55 -13.49
N SER A 199 1.70 18.35 -14.32
CA SER A 199 0.61 19.32 -14.55
C SER A 199 -0.14 19.65 -13.26
N TRP A 200 -0.45 18.62 -12.45
CA TRP A 200 -1.10 18.81 -11.15
C TRP A 200 -0.21 19.59 -10.17
N ALA A 201 1.06 19.25 -10.06
CA ALA A 201 2.02 19.97 -9.22
C ALA A 201 2.18 21.44 -9.65
N GLU A 202 2.05 21.72 -10.95
CA GLU A 202 2.12 23.07 -11.53
C GLU A 202 0.84 23.88 -11.33
N SER A 203 -0.28 23.26 -11.00
CA SER A 203 -1.56 23.95 -10.77
C SER A 203 -1.59 24.81 -9.47
N GLY A 204 -0.54 24.75 -8.64
CA GLY A 204 -0.42 25.54 -7.41
C GLY A 204 -1.13 24.86 -6.23
N VAL A 205 -0.80 23.59 -5.98
CA VAL A 205 -1.29 22.85 -4.80
C VAL A 205 -0.83 23.55 -3.52
N GLU A 206 -1.78 23.91 -2.66
CA GLU A 206 -1.53 24.57 -1.37
C GLU A 206 -2.05 23.70 -0.22
N GLY A 207 -1.38 23.77 0.94
CA GLY A 207 -1.78 23.07 2.17
C GLY A 207 -1.47 21.58 2.12
N PRO A 208 -1.83 20.79 3.12
CA PRO A 208 -1.51 19.38 3.13
C PRO A 208 -2.24 18.65 1.99
N TYR A 209 -1.52 17.82 1.27
CA TYR A 209 -2.07 17.04 0.19
C TYR A 209 -1.89 15.53 0.41
N PHE A 210 -2.77 14.74 -0.20
CA PHE A 210 -2.66 13.31 -0.37
C PHE A 210 -2.56 13.01 -1.86
N LEU A 211 -1.44 12.46 -2.28
CA LEU A 211 -1.18 12.01 -3.65
C LEU A 211 -1.11 10.50 -3.69
N PHE A 212 -2.02 9.86 -4.41
CA PHE A 212 -1.96 8.44 -4.74
C PHE A 212 -1.47 8.26 -6.16
N LEU A 213 -0.47 7.39 -6.33
CA LEU A 213 0.07 6.99 -7.62
C LEU A 213 -0.04 5.49 -7.78
N HIS A 214 -0.65 5.05 -8.88
CA HIS A 214 -0.62 3.66 -9.29
C HIS A 214 0.14 3.55 -10.60
N LEU A 215 1.26 2.84 -10.57
CA LEU A 215 2.13 2.61 -11.72
C LEU A 215 1.89 1.21 -12.26
N TRP A 216 1.48 1.13 -13.52
CA TRP A 216 0.98 -0.09 -14.17
C TRP A 216 2.04 -0.88 -14.92
N ASP A 217 3.12 -0.24 -15.40
CA ASP A 217 4.00 -0.80 -16.42
C ASP A 217 4.73 -2.11 -16.03
N VAL A 218 4.77 -2.47 -14.75
CA VAL A 218 5.32 -3.75 -14.28
C VAL A 218 4.35 -4.93 -14.47
N HIS A 219 3.07 -4.64 -14.71
CA HIS A 219 2.06 -5.64 -15.01
C HIS A 219 2.33 -6.32 -16.37
N TYR A 220 1.98 -7.61 -16.52
CA TYR A 220 2.10 -8.27 -17.83
C TYR A 220 1.16 -7.60 -18.87
N ASP A 221 1.49 -7.62 -20.18
CA ASP A 221 2.63 -8.31 -20.81
C ASP A 221 3.93 -7.55 -20.59
N TYR A 222 5.06 -8.27 -20.47
CA TYR A 222 6.35 -7.65 -20.23
C TYR A 222 6.99 -7.22 -21.55
N ILE A 223 6.79 -5.96 -21.91
CA ILE A 223 7.25 -5.35 -23.17
C ILE A 223 7.99 -4.05 -22.85
N PRO A 224 9.08 -4.10 -22.06
CA PRO A 224 9.79 -2.89 -21.68
C PRO A 224 10.37 -2.20 -22.92
N PRO A 225 10.47 -0.85 -22.93
CA PRO A 225 11.12 -0.14 -24.01
C PRO A 225 12.52 -0.68 -24.29
N GLN A 226 12.93 -0.71 -25.58
CA GLN A 226 14.08 -1.46 -26.08
C GLN A 226 15.36 -1.29 -25.24
N GLY A 227 15.71 -0.10 -24.79
CA GLY A 227 16.92 0.13 -23.99
C GLY A 227 16.92 -0.58 -22.63
N TYR A 228 15.74 -0.93 -22.08
CA TYR A 228 15.61 -1.60 -20.79
C TYR A 228 15.76 -3.12 -20.90
N VAL A 229 15.38 -3.72 -22.01
CA VAL A 229 15.67 -5.15 -22.29
C VAL A 229 17.17 -5.40 -22.32
N GLU A 230 17.90 -4.52 -23.02
CA GLU A 230 19.35 -4.62 -23.20
C GLU A 230 20.14 -4.48 -21.89
N LEU A 231 19.56 -3.87 -20.85
CA LEU A 231 20.19 -3.76 -19.53
C LEU A 231 20.32 -5.12 -18.81
N PHE A 232 19.38 -6.03 -19.05
CA PHE A 232 19.29 -7.26 -18.25
C PHE A 232 19.56 -8.53 -19.05
N ASP A 233 19.38 -8.50 -20.38
CA ASP A 233 19.59 -9.66 -21.23
C ASP A 233 19.98 -9.31 -22.69
N PRO A 234 21.13 -8.63 -22.89
CA PRO A 234 21.57 -8.17 -24.20
C PRO A 234 21.92 -9.32 -25.17
N ASP A 235 22.18 -10.52 -24.66
CA ASP A 235 22.69 -11.67 -25.43
C ASP A 235 21.60 -12.73 -25.70
N TYR A 236 20.33 -12.36 -25.60
CA TYR A 236 19.26 -13.28 -25.93
C TYR A 236 19.08 -13.44 -27.44
N GLU A 237 19.23 -14.66 -27.93
CA GLU A 237 19.10 -15.02 -29.35
C GLU A 237 17.81 -15.80 -29.69
N GLY A 238 16.91 -15.97 -28.68
CA GLY A 238 15.65 -16.67 -28.89
C GLY A 238 14.54 -15.77 -29.45
N ASP A 239 13.38 -16.37 -29.71
CA ASP A 239 12.22 -15.68 -30.29
C ASP A 239 11.13 -15.37 -29.25
N LEU A 240 11.39 -15.63 -27.95
CA LEU A 240 10.40 -15.36 -26.91
C LEU A 240 10.25 -13.86 -26.70
N THR A 241 9.02 -13.39 -26.76
CA THR A 241 8.61 -12.06 -26.30
C THR A 241 7.75 -12.19 -25.05
N GLY A 242 7.62 -11.10 -24.27
CA GLY A 242 6.72 -11.07 -23.12
C GLY A 242 5.24 -10.87 -23.48
N GLU A 243 4.92 -10.85 -24.77
CA GLU A 243 3.55 -10.60 -25.26
C GLU A 243 2.62 -11.75 -24.98
N SER A 244 1.38 -11.39 -24.69
CA SER A 244 0.28 -12.33 -24.46
C SER A 244 0.60 -13.38 -23.37
N LEU A 245 1.20 -12.96 -22.26
CA LEU A 245 1.65 -13.85 -21.18
C LEU A 245 0.62 -14.92 -20.86
N ALA A 246 -0.63 -14.54 -20.66
CA ALA A 246 -1.69 -15.45 -20.26
C ALA A 246 -1.97 -16.55 -21.27
N THR A 247 -1.99 -16.22 -22.58
CA THR A 247 -2.46 -17.10 -23.67
C THR A 247 -1.36 -17.66 -24.55
N ASN A 248 -0.13 -17.14 -24.50
CA ASN A 248 0.99 -17.60 -25.31
C ASN A 248 1.44 -19.00 -24.88
N PRO A 249 1.31 -20.03 -25.77
CA PRO A 249 1.69 -21.40 -25.43
C PRO A 249 3.21 -21.61 -25.31
N ALA A 250 4.02 -20.71 -25.86
CA ALA A 250 5.48 -20.76 -25.70
C ALA A 250 5.88 -20.41 -24.25
N ILE A 251 5.09 -19.59 -23.54
CA ILE A 251 5.30 -19.25 -22.14
C ILE A 251 4.60 -20.30 -21.27
N SER A 252 5.31 -21.37 -20.97
CA SER A 252 4.78 -22.52 -20.24
C SER A 252 5.83 -23.12 -19.30
N GLN A 253 5.42 -23.91 -18.34
CA GLN A 253 6.31 -24.62 -17.41
C GLN A 253 7.34 -25.51 -18.14
N GLN A 254 7.09 -25.89 -19.38
CA GLN A 254 7.98 -26.70 -20.21
C GLN A 254 8.94 -25.88 -21.08
N MET A 255 8.87 -24.52 -21.02
CA MET A 255 9.79 -23.67 -21.79
C MET A 255 11.24 -23.94 -21.39
N ALA A 256 12.18 -23.60 -22.28
CA ALA A 256 13.59 -23.69 -21.96
C ALA A 256 13.95 -22.76 -20.79
N ARG A 257 14.87 -23.20 -19.95
CA ARG A 257 15.33 -22.35 -18.83
C ARG A 257 15.84 -20.98 -19.29
N ARG A 258 16.51 -20.93 -20.45
CA ARG A 258 17.01 -19.69 -21.05
C ARG A 258 15.90 -18.71 -21.40
N ASP A 259 14.75 -19.24 -21.87
CA ASP A 259 13.58 -18.42 -22.20
C ASP A 259 12.89 -17.90 -20.95
N LEU A 260 12.86 -18.68 -19.87
CA LEU A 260 12.36 -18.21 -18.57
C LEU A 260 13.27 -17.11 -17.98
N GLU A 261 14.60 -17.29 -18.09
CA GLU A 261 15.56 -16.27 -17.66
C GLU A 261 15.38 -14.97 -18.46
N HIS A 262 15.05 -15.06 -19.74
CA HIS A 262 14.73 -13.90 -20.60
C HIS A 262 13.40 -13.26 -20.18
N LEU A 263 12.34 -14.05 -19.95
CA LEU A 263 11.05 -13.54 -19.50
C LEU A 263 11.19 -12.74 -18.19
N ILE A 264 11.99 -13.24 -17.23
CA ILE A 264 12.31 -12.52 -16.00
C ILE A 264 13.12 -11.24 -16.29
N ALA A 265 14.01 -11.26 -17.27
CA ALA A 265 14.77 -10.07 -17.65
C ALA A 265 13.88 -8.98 -18.29
N LEU A 266 12.82 -9.37 -19.01
CA LEU A 266 11.81 -8.43 -19.50
C LEU A 266 11.05 -7.78 -18.33
N TYR A 267 10.63 -8.57 -17.34
CA TYR A 267 10.01 -8.06 -16.11
C TYR A 267 10.96 -7.12 -15.34
N ASP A 268 12.24 -7.45 -15.22
CA ASP A 268 13.24 -6.57 -14.62
C ASP A 268 13.38 -5.25 -15.39
N GLY A 269 13.23 -5.29 -16.72
CA GLY A 269 13.20 -4.13 -17.60
C GLY A 269 12.02 -3.19 -17.30
N GLU A 270 10.84 -3.74 -17.06
CA GLU A 270 9.66 -2.96 -16.66
C GLU A 270 9.83 -2.34 -15.28
N ILE A 271 10.38 -3.06 -14.31
CA ILE A 271 10.68 -2.51 -12.98
C ILE A 271 11.62 -1.31 -13.12
N ARG A 272 12.71 -1.47 -13.90
CA ARG A 272 13.68 -0.39 -14.07
C ARG A 272 13.09 0.82 -14.80
N PHE A 273 12.26 0.59 -15.79
CA PHE A 273 11.57 1.65 -16.51
C PHE A 273 10.62 2.43 -15.57
N THR A 274 9.88 1.72 -14.74
CA THR A 274 8.98 2.30 -13.73
C THR A 274 9.75 3.08 -12.66
N ASP A 275 10.85 2.54 -12.17
CA ASP A 275 11.73 3.20 -11.19
C ASP A 275 12.32 4.51 -11.72
N ASP A 276 12.80 4.52 -12.97
CA ASP A 276 13.33 5.74 -13.62
C ASP A 276 12.24 6.81 -13.77
N HIS A 277 10.99 6.45 -14.08
CA HIS A 277 9.86 7.39 -14.15
C HIS A 277 9.41 7.87 -12.76
N LEU A 278 9.39 6.99 -11.77
CA LEU A 278 9.11 7.38 -10.39
C LEU A 278 10.12 8.42 -9.90
N ARG A 279 11.42 8.26 -10.21
CA ARG A 279 12.44 9.27 -9.94
C ARG A 279 12.11 10.61 -10.60
N LEU A 280 11.72 10.61 -11.89
CA LEU A 280 11.35 11.84 -12.60
C LEU A 280 10.12 12.52 -12.02
N ILE A 281 9.12 11.74 -11.54
CA ILE A 281 7.94 12.25 -10.83
C ILE A 281 8.38 12.95 -9.54
N PHE A 282 9.24 12.32 -8.75
CA PHE A 282 9.74 12.92 -7.51
C PHE A 282 10.57 14.18 -7.77
N GLU A 283 11.40 14.20 -8.82
CA GLU A 283 12.10 15.42 -9.24
C GLU A 283 11.14 16.55 -9.66
N ALA A 284 9.99 16.22 -10.26
CA ALA A 284 8.99 17.22 -10.61
C ALA A 284 8.28 17.79 -9.36
N LEU A 285 7.97 16.94 -8.38
CA LEU A 285 7.39 17.37 -7.08
C LEU A 285 8.39 18.20 -6.27
N ASP A 286 9.66 17.79 -6.21
CA ASP A 286 10.72 18.49 -5.50
C ASP A 286 10.94 19.91 -6.03
N ARG A 287 10.98 20.09 -7.37
CA ARG A 287 11.07 21.42 -7.98
C ARG A 287 9.95 22.39 -7.55
N ARG A 288 8.87 21.88 -7.01
CA ARG A 288 7.73 22.67 -6.49
C ARG A 288 7.71 22.77 -4.97
N GLY A 289 8.70 22.20 -4.27
CA GLY A 289 8.75 22.15 -2.81
C GLY A 289 7.68 21.26 -2.18
N LEU A 290 7.14 20.30 -2.95
CA LEU A 290 6.07 19.40 -2.49
C LEU A 290 6.63 18.19 -1.71
N LEU A 291 7.95 18.06 -1.57
CA LEU A 291 8.58 16.97 -0.80
C LEU A 291 9.12 17.40 0.56
N ASP A 292 9.09 18.70 0.91
CA ASP A 292 9.75 19.23 2.11
C ASP A 292 9.28 18.59 3.42
N ASN A 293 8.00 18.21 3.52
CA ASN A 293 7.39 17.53 4.68
C ASN A 293 6.55 16.33 4.24
N ALA A 294 6.99 15.60 3.21
CA ALA A 294 6.22 14.50 2.66
C ALA A 294 6.53 13.16 3.34
N LEU A 295 5.49 12.50 3.84
CA LEU A 295 5.49 11.08 4.17
C LEU A 295 5.21 10.31 2.88
N THR A 296 6.23 9.61 2.39
CA THR A 296 6.12 8.74 1.21
C THR A 296 6.04 7.29 1.64
N VAL A 297 5.05 6.58 1.12
CA VAL A 297 4.91 5.12 1.24
C VAL A 297 4.96 4.52 -0.15
N ILE A 298 5.87 3.57 -0.38
CA ILE A 298 5.97 2.79 -1.62
C ILE A 298 5.66 1.35 -1.31
N THR A 299 4.72 0.78 -2.05
CA THR A 299 4.32 -0.62 -1.95
C THR A 299 3.91 -1.18 -3.31
N ALA A 300 3.51 -2.44 -3.33
CA ALA A 300 2.79 -3.06 -4.43
C ALA A 300 1.45 -3.60 -3.93
N ASP A 301 0.53 -3.82 -4.82
CA ASP A 301 -0.76 -4.43 -4.51
C ASP A 301 -0.65 -5.95 -4.37
N HIS A 302 0.14 -6.59 -5.23
CA HIS A 302 0.50 -8.01 -5.19
C HIS A 302 1.82 -8.24 -5.93
N GLY A 303 2.27 -9.48 -5.96
CA GLY A 303 3.41 -9.92 -6.75
C GLY A 303 3.01 -10.68 -8.02
N GLU A 304 3.92 -11.53 -8.51
CA GLU A 304 3.82 -12.22 -9.81
C GLU A 304 4.49 -13.59 -9.74
N GLU A 305 3.93 -14.61 -10.43
CA GLU A 305 4.49 -15.95 -10.47
C GLU A 305 5.19 -16.25 -11.81
N PHE A 306 6.42 -16.75 -11.72
CA PHE A 306 7.23 -17.23 -12.84
C PHE A 306 7.46 -18.74 -12.75
N PHE A 307 6.39 -19.49 -12.63
CA PHE A 307 6.37 -20.96 -12.53
C PHE A 307 6.97 -21.56 -11.26
N GLU A 308 7.18 -20.80 -10.19
CA GLU A 308 7.69 -21.31 -8.92
C GLU A 308 6.79 -22.44 -8.37
N HIS A 309 5.48 -22.27 -8.46
CA HIS A 309 4.48 -23.28 -8.09
C HIS A 309 3.69 -23.82 -9.31
N GLY A 310 4.22 -23.61 -10.51
CA GLY A 310 3.70 -24.17 -11.76
C GLY A 310 2.74 -23.28 -12.52
N GLY A 311 2.41 -22.11 -11.99
CA GLY A 311 1.61 -21.07 -12.64
C GLY A 311 2.45 -19.96 -13.25
N LYS A 312 1.80 -19.02 -13.93
CA LYS A 312 2.36 -17.76 -14.43
C LYS A 312 1.36 -16.65 -14.26
N GLY A 313 1.85 -15.43 -14.12
CA GLY A 313 0.97 -14.28 -13.87
C GLY A 313 0.49 -14.25 -12.41
N HIS A 314 -0.64 -13.63 -12.15
CA HIS A 314 -1.24 -13.45 -10.82
C HIS A 314 -2.71 -13.91 -10.78
N ARG A 315 -3.45 -13.67 -9.66
CA ARG A 315 -4.86 -14.05 -9.45
C ARG A 315 -5.09 -15.57 -9.52
N ARG A 316 -4.11 -16.37 -9.05
CA ARG A 316 -4.21 -17.85 -9.12
C ARG A 316 -3.94 -18.54 -7.79
N THR A 317 -3.01 -18.03 -7.04
CA THR A 317 -2.53 -18.61 -5.77
C THR A 317 -2.28 -17.52 -4.73
N LEU A 318 -1.91 -17.96 -3.52
CA LEU A 318 -1.55 -17.06 -2.41
C LEU A 318 -0.17 -17.45 -1.84
N PHE A 319 0.75 -17.89 -2.67
CA PHE A 319 2.15 -18.09 -2.28
C PHE A 319 2.88 -16.77 -2.08
N ASP A 320 4.04 -16.79 -1.40
CA ASP A 320 4.74 -15.55 -1.01
C ASP A 320 5.18 -14.70 -2.23
N GLU A 321 5.51 -15.31 -3.37
CA GLU A 321 5.79 -14.56 -4.62
C GLU A 321 4.60 -13.73 -5.12
N MET A 322 3.38 -14.07 -4.67
CA MET A 322 2.15 -13.39 -5.03
C MET A 322 1.70 -12.37 -3.98
N ILE A 323 1.95 -12.62 -2.68
CA ILE A 323 1.37 -11.81 -1.61
C ILE A 323 2.42 -11.09 -0.77
N ARG A 324 3.71 -11.44 -0.84
CA ARG A 324 4.77 -10.69 -0.17
C ARG A 324 5.25 -9.55 -1.07
N VAL A 325 4.86 -8.36 -0.71
CA VAL A 325 5.09 -7.13 -1.47
C VAL A 325 6.15 -6.24 -0.81
N PRO A 326 6.80 -5.34 -1.55
CA PRO A 326 7.66 -4.33 -0.94
C PRO A 326 6.82 -3.37 -0.08
N LEU A 327 7.42 -2.88 0.99
CA LEU A 327 6.91 -1.74 1.75
C LEU A 327 8.06 -0.90 2.26
N ILE A 328 8.11 0.34 1.79
CA ILE A 328 9.14 1.31 2.11
C ILE A 328 8.45 2.59 2.58
N VAL A 329 8.93 3.14 3.69
CA VAL A 329 8.45 4.41 4.25
C VAL A 329 9.61 5.39 4.28
N HIS A 330 9.49 6.48 3.56
CA HIS A 330 10.44 7.58 3.56
C HIS A 330 9.76 8.85 4.12
N TRP A 331 10.29 9.35 5.24
CA TRP A 331 9.77 10.55 5.89
C TRP A 331 10.92 11.31 6.55
N PRO A 332 11.56 12.22 5.84
CA PRO A 332 12.75 12.91 6.30
C PRO A 332 12.56 13.61 7.66
N GLY A 333 13.46 13.37 8.59
CA GLY A 333 13.40 13.95 9.94
C GLY A 333 12.44 13.24 10.92
N HIS A 334 11.61 12.30 10.45
CA HIS A 334 10.62 11.58 11.26
C HIS A 334 10.90 10.09 11.41
N VAL A 335 11.66 9.49 10.51
CA VAL A 335 12.09 8.09 10.55
C VAL A 335 13.61 7.99 10.65
N SER A 336 14.11 6.87 11.14
CA SER A 336 15.55 6.60 11.18
C SER A 336 15.97 5.99 9.83
N SER A 337 16.89 6.65 9.14
CA SER A 337 17.39 6.18 7.82
C SER A 337 18.01 4.80 7.91
N GLY A 338 17.78 3.97 6.89
CA GLY A 338 18.33 2.63 6.75
C GLY A 338 17.76 1.62 7.75
N THR A 339 16.63 1.92 8.37
CA THR A 339 15.97 0.99 9.29
C THR A 339 15.35 -0.17 8.53
N VAL A 340 15.61 -1.39 8.97
CA VAL A 340 14.94 -2.60 8.49
C VAL A 340 14.03 -3.14 9.60
N VAL A 341 12.74 -3.28 9.28
CA VAL A 341 11.73 -3.86 10.17
C VAL A 341 11.48 -5.30 9.74
N GLU A 342 11.88 -6.24 10.59
CA GLU A 342 11.71 -7.68 10.34
C GLU A 342 10.29 -8.16 10.64
N ASN A 343 9.55 -7.45 11.51
CA ASN A 343 8.18 -7.77 11.87
C ASN A 343 7.29 -7.89 10.63
N GLN A 344 6.44 -8.92 10.62
CA GLN A 344 5.39 -9.02 9.62
C GLN A 344 4.36 -7.90 9.79
N VAL A 345 4.05 -7.23 8.68
CA VAL A 345 3.01 -6.20 8.55
C VAL A 345 2.08 -6.53 7.38
N ARG A 346 1.00 -5.80 7.25
CA ARG A 346 -0.06 -6.09 6.26
C ARG A 346 -0.37 -4.84 5.45
N LEU A 347 -0.81 -4.97 4.22
CA LEU A 347 -1.26 -3.83 3.41
C LEU A 347 -2.37 -3.03 4.09
N ILE A 348 -3.29 -3.70 4.79
CA ILE A 348 -4.35 -3.04 5.55
C ILE A 348 -3.85 -2.15 6.70
N ASP A 349 -2.59 -2.29 7.11
CA ASP A 349 -1.98 -1.46 8.15
C ASP A 349 -1.59 -0.06 7.62
N ILE A 350 -1.51 0.13 6.30
CA ILE A 350 -1.10 1.39 5.67
C ILE A 350 -2.15 2.48 5.93
N MET A 351 -3.43 2.20 5.72
CA MET A 351 -4.51 3.17 5.92
C MET A 351 -4.52 3.79 7.32
N PRO A 352 -4.57 3.02 8.43
CA PRO A 352 -4.51 3.59 9.77
C PRO A 352 -3.17 4.28 10.09
N THR A 353 -2.06 3.85 9.49
CA THR A 353 -0.76 4.50 9.64
C THR A 353 -0.75 5.91 9.01
N LEU A 354 -1.28 6.07 7.80
CA LEU A 354 -1.39 7.37 7.15
C LEU A 354 -2.34 8.30 7.90
N ALA A 355 -3.47 7.76 8.39
CA ALA A 355 -4.41 8.52 9.20
C ALA A 355 -3.79 8.97 10.54
N ALA A 356 -3.00 8.13 11.20
CA ALA A 356 -2.27 8.48 12.43
C ALA A 356 -1.22 9.55 12.17
N ALA A 357 -0.45 9.46 11.07
CA ALA A 357 0.51 10.47 10.68
C ALA A 357 -0.15 11.84 10.43
N ALA A 358 -1.39 11.85 9.93
CA ALA A 358 -2.20 13.04 9.72
C ALA A 358 -2.92 13.54 11.00
N GLY A 359 -2.86 12.80 12.13
CA GLY A 359 -3.62 13.09 13.35
C GLY A 359 -5.12 12.89 13.21
N LEU A 360 -5.54 11.90 12.39
CA LEU A 360 -6.94 11.66 12.02
C LEU A 360 -7.43 10.24 12.40
N GLU A 361 -6.74 9.55 13.29
CA GLU A 361 -7.04 8.18 13.70
C GLU A 361 -8.34 7.97 14.50
N GLY A 362 -8.95 9.05 15.00
CA GLY A 362 -9.96 9.03 16.08
C GLY A 362 -11.31 8.35 15.79
N SER A 363 -11.60 7.87 14.57
CA SER A 363 -12.91 7.30 14.21
C SER A 363 -12.85 6.24 13.12
N LEU A 364 -11.69 5.59 12.95
CA LEU A 364 -11.51 4.61 11.89
C LEU A 364 -12.14 3.27 12.26
N VAL A 365 -12.92 2.72 11.34
CA VAL A 365 -13.33 1.31 11.36
C VAL A 365 -12.37 0.56 10.45
N THR A 366 -11.36 -0.08 11.01
CA THR A 366 -10.31 -0.78 10.28
C THR A 366 -9.90 -2.06 10.99
N GLN A 367 -9.39 -3.03 10.25
CA GLN A 367 -8.74 -4.24 10.75
C GLN A 367 -7.21 -4.11 10.74
N GLY A 368 -6.72 -3.04 10.12
CA GLY A 368 -5.33 -2.62 10.18
C GLY A 368 -4.96 -1.95 11.50
N ARG A 369 -3.66 -1.73 11.70
CA ARG A 369 -3.08 -1.03 12.86
C ARG A 369 -2.06 0.01 12.41
N ASP A 370 -1.84 1.02 13.23
CA ASP A 370 -0.79 2.01 13.02
C ASP A 370 0.61 1.38 13.16
N LEU A 371 1.44 1.55 12.13
CA LEU A 371 2.83 1.09 12.06
C LEU A 371 3.84 2.18 12.50
N SER A 372 3.41 3.41 12.78
CA SER A 372 4.30 4.52 13.12
C SER A 372 5.26 4.23 14.28
N PRO A 373 4.91 3.42 15.30
CA PRO A 373 5.87 3.04 16.34
C PRO A 373 7.10 2.32 15.80
N LEU A 374 6.95 1.49 14.74
CA LEU A 374 8.05 0.76 14.10
C LEU A 374 9.05 1.69 13.39
N PHE A 375 8.61 2.86 12.92
CA PHE A 375 9.46 3.85 12.24
C PHE A 375 10.56 4.41 13.16
N ARG A 376 10.35 4.30 14.46
CA ARG A 376 11.26 4.80 15.50
C ARG A 376 11.91 3.67 16.31
N GLY A 377 11.82 2.43 15.82
CA GLY A 377 12.42 1.28 16.45
C GLY A 377 11.69 0.77 17.71
N ALA A 378 10.42 1.17 17.91
CA ALA A 378 9.58 0.54 18.92
C ALA A 378 9.13 -0.84 18.42
N ASP A 379 8.86 -1.76 19.33
CA ASP A 379 8.35 -3.08 19.00
C ASP A 379 6.83 -3.09 18.95
N LEU A 380 6.27 -3.82 18.00
CA LEU A 380 4.84 -4.13 17.93
C LEU A 380 4.66 -5.65 17.94
N ALA A 381 3.67 -6.12 18.70
CA ALA A 381 3.35 -7.54 18.73
C ALA A 381 3.07 -8.06 17.32
N ALA A 382 3.61 -9.23 16.96
CA ALA A 382 3.34 -9.89 15.70
C ALA A 382 1.83 -10.17 15.55
N VAL A 383 1.29 -9.92 14.35
CA VAL A 383 -0.11 -10.20 14.00
C VAL A 383 -0.13 -11.05 12.74
N PRO A 384 -0.90 -12.16 12.74
CA PRO A 384 -1.07 -12.94 11.52
C PRO A 384 -1.70 -12.10 10.40
N SER A 385 -1.29 -12.37 9.15
CA SER A 385 -1.90 -11.80 7.96
C SER A 385 -2.83 -12.83 7.33
N LEU A 386 -4.06 -12.41 7.04
CA LEU A 386 -5.00 -13.18 6.22
C LEU A 386 -4.91 -12.67 4.78
N SER A 387 -4.79 -13.59 3.83
CA SER A 387 -4.95 -13.31 2.40
C SER A 387 -6.06 -14.19 1.85
N GLU A 388 -6.89 -13.62 0.99
CA GLU A 388 -8.09 -14.25 0.45
C GLU A 388 -8.10 -14.11 -1.08
N LEU A 389 -8.59 -15.10 -1.78
CA LEU A 389 -8.74 -15.08 -3.22
C LEU A 389 -9.93 -15.92 -3.62
N THR A 390 -10.80 -15.38 -4.47
CA THR A 390 -11.84 -16.17 -5.15
C THR A 390 -11.46 -16.32 -6.60
N VAL A 391 -11.30 -17.54 -7.06
CA VAL A 391 -10.92 -17.89 -8.43
C VAL A 391 -11.60 -19.18 -8.86
N ASP A 392 -12.12 -19.21 -10.09
CA ASP A 392 -12.82 -20.39 -10.69
C ASP A 392 -13.92 -20.96 -9.77
N GLY A 393 -14.65 -20.10 -9.05
CA GLY A 393 -15.70 -20.48 -8.11
C GLY A 393 -15.22 -21.12 -6.80
N HIS A 394 -13.91 -21.08 -6.52
CA HIS A 394 -13.31 -21.57 -5.27
C HIS A 394 -12.71 -20.43 -4.46
N SER A 395 -12.77 -20.56 -3.14
CA SER A 395 -12.14 -19.63 -2.22
C SER A 395 -10.82 -20.22 -1.69
N LEU A 396 -9.73 -19.49 -1.90
CA LEU A 396 -8.43 -19.75 -1.30
C LEU A 396 -8.25 -18.79 -0.12
N ARG A 397 -7.65 -19.28 0.97
CA ARG A 397 -7.26 -18.48 2.13
C ARG A 397 -5.86 -18.85 2.57
N ALA A 398 -5.03 -17.85 2.79
CA ALA A 398 -3.73 -18.04 3.40
C ALA A 398 -3.68 -17.27 4.73
N LEU A 399 -3.34 -17.94 5.81
CA LEU A 399 -2.95 -17.28 7.05
C LEU A 399 -1.45 -17.41 7.22
N ARG A 400 -0.76 -16.27 7.25
CA ARG A 400 0.69 -16.19 7.37
C ARG A 400 1.07 -15.55 8.70
N THR A 401 2.02 -16.15 9.38
CA THR A 401 2.79 -15.56 10.48
C THR A 401 4.24 -15.36 10.02
N GLU A 402 5.11 -14.83 10.87
CA GLU A 402 6.53 -14.67 10.54
C GLU A 402 7.19 -15.98 10.08
N ASN A 403 6.81 -17.13 10.69
CA ASN A 403 7.49 -18.41 10.52
C ASN A 403 6.60 -19.51 9.93
N GLN A 404 5.34 -19.28 9.75
CA GLN A 404 4.38 -20.33 9.35
C GLN A 404 3.35 -19.78 8.39
N LYS A 405 2.87 -20.64 7.49
CA LYS A 405 1.78 -20.34 6.59
C LYS A 405 0.84 -21.52 6.47
N LEU A 406 -0.43 -21.23 6.60
CA LEU A 406 -1.53 -22.14 6.30
C LEU A 406 -2.16 -21.70 4.99
N LEU A 407 -2.27 -22.58 4.01
CA LEU A 407 -2.97 -22.35 2.76
C LEU A 407 -4.13 -23.34 2.65
N GLN A 408 -5.35 -22.82 2.50
CA GLN A 408 -6.57 -23.61 2.42
C GLN A 408 -7.36 -23.24 1.18
N ARG A 409 -7.98 -24.24 0.58
CA ARG A 409 -8.96 -24.11 -0.49
C ARG A 409 -10.26 -24.75 -0.02
N ASP A 410 -11.41 -24.14 -0.31
CA ASP A 410 -12.71 -24.58 0.22
C ASP A 410 -13.15 -25.97 -0.26
N ASP A 411 -12.69 -26.41 -1.43
CA ASP A 411 -12.97 -27.72 -2.02
C ASP A 411 -11.89 -28.78 -1.74
N ALA A 412 -10.77 -28.40 -1.14
CA ALA A 412 -9.64 -29.28 -0.86
C ALA A 412 -9.43 -29.48 0.65
N VAL A 413 -9.57 -30.72 1.10
CA VAL A 413 -9.29 -31.13 2.47
C VAL A 413 -8.27 -32.25 2.42
N PRO A 414 -7.17 -32.16 3.17
CA PRO A 414 -6.71 -31.06 4.02
C PRO A 414 -5.98 -29.96 3.22
N GLY A 415 -5.87 -28.72 3.77
CA GLY A 415 -5.02 -27.67 3.21
C GLY A 415 -3.51 -27.98 3.38
N TRP A 416 -2.66 -27.02 3.03
CA TRP A 416 -1.20 -27.13 3.12
C TRP A 416 -0.67 -26.21 4.21
N PHE A 417 0.31 -26.72 4.96
CA PHE A 417 1.02 -25.98 5.96
C PHE A 417 2.50 -25.89 5.58
N TYR A 418 3.11 -24.72 5.75
CA TYR A 418 4.50 -24.45 5.44
C TYR A 418 5.22 -23.88 6.65
N GLN A 419 6.45 -24.33 6.88
CA GLN A 419 7.34 -23.82 7.91
C GLN A 419 8.35 -22.88 7.26
N LEU A 420 8.04 -21.56 7.25
CA LEU A 420 8.74 -20.57 6.44
C LEU A 420 10.20 -20.31 6.86
N ASP A 421 10.57 -20.59 8.10
CA ASP A 421 11.96 -20.48 8.58
C ASP A 421 12.89 -21.51 7.92
N THR A 422 12.38 -22.66 7.49
CA THR A 422 13.10 -23.75 6.84
C THR A 422 12.71 -23.99 5.39
N ASP A 423 11.60 -23.45 4.97
CA ASP A 423 11.02 -23.58 3.62
C ASP A 423 10.42 -22.24 3.14
N ARG A 424 11.27 -21.24 3.03
CA ARG A 424 10.86 -19.87 2.64
C ARG A 424 10.22 -19.80 1.25
N ARG A 425 10.44 -20.82 0.40
CA ARG A 425 9.86 -20.92 -0.95
C ARG A 425 8.61 -21.78 -1.02
N GLU A 426 8.10 -22.26 0.10
CA GLU A 426 6.87 -23.03 0.18
C GLU A 426 6.85 -24.29 -0.73
N MET A 427 8.01 -24.94 -0.87
CA MET A 427 8.21 -26.11 -1.74
C MET A 427 7.93 -27.45 -1.06
N LYS A 428 7.75 -27.47 0.27
CA LYS A 428 7.65 -28.67 1.09
C LYS A 428 6.41 -28.63 1.98
N PRO A 429 5.21 -28.80 1.37
CA PRO A 429 3.96 -28.74 2.13
C PRO A 429 3.87 -29.91 3.13
N ILE A 430 3.36 -29.60 4.32
CA ILE A 430 3.00 -30.58 5.34
C ILE A 430 1.47 -30.70 5.34
N LEU A 431 0.94 -31.91 5.27
CA LEU A 431 -0.50 -32.15 5.31
C LEU A 431 -1.07 -31.88 6.72
N ILE A 432 -2.23 -31.26 6.79
CA ILE A 432 -2.76 -30.55 7.98
C ILE A 432 -3.47 -31.46 8.99
N ASP A 433 -3.29 -32.69 9.11
CA ASP A 433 -4.13 -33.46 10.07
C ASP A 433 -3.84 -33.16 11.57
N GLU A 434 -2.71 -32.59 11.94
CA GLU A 434 -2.36 -32.40 13.36
C GLU A 434 -1.82 -31.00 13.77
N VAL A 435 -1.36 -30.16 12.82
CA VAL A 435 -0.53 -28.99 13.13
C VAL A 435 -1.27 -27.65 13.04
N ALA A 436 -2.31 -27.56 12.24
CA ALA A 436 -2.92 -26.27 11.82
C ALA A 436 -4.07 -25.78 12.71
N GLY A 437 -4.49 -26.50 13.73
CA GLY A 437 -5.64 -26.14 14.57
C GLY A 437 -5.61 -24.69 15.10
N PRO A 438 -4.51 -24.19 15.65
CA PRO A 438 -4.41 -22.82 16.09
C PRO A 438 -4.58 -21.79 14.97
N MET A 439 -3.97 -22.02 13.79
CA MET A 439 -4.08 -21.11 12.65
C MET A 439 -5.50 -21.10 12.06
N GLN A 440 -6.19 -22.23 12.01
CA GLN A 440 -7.59 -22.30 11.58
C GLN A 440 -8.50 -21.48 12.50
N VAL A 441 -8.22 -21.47 13.81
CA VAL A 441 -8.93 -20.61 14.78
C VAL A 441 -8.69 -19.14 14.49
N GLU A 442 -7.47 -18.73 14.11
CA GLU A 442 -7.18 -17.35 13.77
C GLU A 442 -7.84 -16.92 12.45
N VAL A 443 -7.91 -17.79 11.42
CA VAL A 443 -8.72 -17.55 10.23
C VAL A 443 -10.17 -17.29 10.61
N ALA A 444 -10.77 -18.19 11.41
CA ALA A 444 -12.16 -18.04 11.84
C ALA A 444 -12.40 -16.71 12.61
N LYS A 445 -11.45 -16.31 13.47
CA LYS A 445 -11.54 -15.03 14.21
C LYS A 445 -11.49 -13.82 13.27
N ALA A 446 -10.60 -13.82 12.26
CA ALA A 446 -10.48 -12.73 11.30
C ALA A 446 -11.78 -12.56 10.50
N LEU A 447 -12.37 -13.66 10.03
CA LEU A 447 -13.65 -13.68 9.31
C LEU A 447 -14.82 -13.26 10.22
N GLU A 448 -14.85 -13.72 11.48
CA GLU A 448 -15.87 -13.31 12.45
C GLU A 448 -15.79 -11.81 12.77
N LEU A 449 -14.58 -11.26 12.89
CA LEU A 449 -14.40 -9.82 13.08
C LEU A 449 -14.97 -9.03 11.91
N GLY A 450 -14.68 -9.45 10.66
CA GLY A 450 -15.26 -8.83 9.47
C GLY A 450 -16.77 -8.82 9.48
N SER A 451 -17.39 -9.97 9.76
CA SER A 451 -18.85 -10.09 9.83
C SER A 451 -19.49 -9.23 10.93
N ARG A 452 -18.79 -9.01 12.04
CA ARG A 452 -19.26 -8.15 13.16
C ARG A 452 -19.20 -6.66 12.82
N LEU A 453 -18.34 -6.23 11.90
CA LEU A 453 -18.26 -4.83 11.50
C LEU A 453 -19.53 -4.38 10.75
N GLY A 454 -20.32 -5.31 10.21
CA GLY A 454 -21.67 -5.07 9.66
C GLY A 454 -21.68 -4.06 8.53
N LEU A 455 -20.56 -3.96 7.79
CA LEU A 455 -20.47 -3.09 6.62
C LEU A 455 -21.33 -3.67 5.50
N ASP A 456 -22.06 -2.82 4.81
CA ASP A 456 -22.69 -3.21 3.56
C ASP A 456 -21.58 -3.65 2.60
N SER A 457 -21.70 -4.87 2.10
CA SER A 457 -20.76 -5.44 1.14
C SER A 457 -20.79 -4.65 -0.18
N SER A 458 -19.94 -5.03 -1.10
CA SER A 458 -19.87 -4.46 -2.45
C SER A 458 -21.23 -4.36 -3.13
N ASP A 459 -21.43 -3.30 -3.91
CA ASP A 459 -22.56 -3.15 -4.83
C ASP A 459 -22.22 -3.85 -6.18
N ALA A 460 -23.25 -4.26 -6.92
CA ALA A 460 -23.05 -4.70 -8.30
C ALA A 460 -22.61 -3.53 -9.18
N VAL A 461 -21.73 -3.80 -10.13
CA VAL A 461 -21.25 -2.81 -11.10
C VAL A 461 -21.94 -3.01 -12.45
N ASP A 462 -22.29 -1.91 -13.09
CA ASP A 462 -22.69 -1.89 -14.50
C ASP A 462 -21.50 -1.37 -15.32
N LEU A 463 -20.80 -2.30 -15.96
CA LEU A 463 -19.65 -1.98 -16.80
C LEU A 463 -20.15 -1.36 -18.11
N ASP A 464 -19.67 -0.15 -18.43
CA ASP A 464 -19.88 0.39 -19.76
C ASP A 464 -19.18 -0.43 -20.84
N ASP A 465 -19.59 -0.27 -22.08
CA ASP A 465 -19.11 -1.10 -23.20
C ASP A 465 -17.58 -0.95 -23.40
N ASP A 466 -17.02 0.25 -23.18
CA ASP A 466 -15.59 0.53 -23.35
C ASP A 466 -14.75 -0.18 -22.29
N LEU A 467 -15.15 -0.09 -21.03
CA LEU A 467 -14.46 -0.77 -19.94
C LEU A 467 -14.61 -2.28 -20.03
N ARG A 468 -15.78 -2.78 -20.45
CA ARG A 468 -16.02 -4.19 -20.70
C ARG A 468 -15.06 -4.70 -21.80
N GLU A 469 -15.00 -4.02 -22.96
CA GLU A 469 -14.10 -4.40 -24.07
C GLU A 469 -12.62 -4.44 -23.61
N ARG A 470 -12.22 -3.52 -22.75
CA ARG A 470 -10.85 -3.49 -22.17
C ARG A 470 -10.59 -4.68 -21.24
N LEU A 471 -11.51 -4.97 -20.34
CA LEU A 471 -11.37 -6.11 -19.43
C LEU A 471 -11.38 -7.45 -20.17
N GLU A 472 -12.21 -7.58 -21.22
CA GLU A 472 -12.21 -8.74 -22.13
C GLU A 472 -10.87 -8.87 -22.89
N ALA A 473 -10.33 -7.76 -23.42
CA ALA A 473 -9.04 -7.74 -24.11
C ALA A 473 -7.87 -8.15 -23.21
N LEU A 474 -7.99 -7.89 -21.90
CA LEU A 474 -7.05 -8.30 -20.86
C LEU A 474 -7.27 -9.74 -20.38
N GLY A 475 -8.31 -10.43 -20.87
CA GLY A 475 -8.65 -11.78 -20.43
C GLY A 475 -9.19 -11.85 -18.99
N TYR A 476 -9.72 -10.75 -18.46
CA TYR A 476 -10.34 -10.68 -17.14
C TYR A 476 -11.82 -11.06 -17.16
N LEU A 477 -12.50 -10.88 -18.30
CA LEU A 477 -13.87 -11.31 -18.50
C LEU A 477 -13.90 -12.42 -19.54
N ASP A 478 -14.56 -13.52 -19.22
CA ASP A 478 -14.84 -14.60 -20.17
C ASP A 478 -15.94 -14.16 -21.16
N ASN A 479 -15.74 -14.47 -22.47
CA ASN A 479 -16.73 -14.26 -23.53
C ASN A 479 -17.94 -15.21 -23.39
#